data_5ad1b29a12ebab0f1af0508f57abe2cc
#
_entry.id   5ad1b29a12ebab0f1af0508f57abe2cc
#
_cell.length_a   1.000
_cell.length_b   1.000
_cell.length_c   1.000
_cell.angle_alpha   90.00
_cell.angle_beta   90.00
_cell.angle_gamma   90.00
#
_symmetry.space_group_name_H-M   'P 1'
#
loop_
_entity.id
_entity.type
_entity.pdbx_description
1 polymer ?
#
loop_
_entity_poly.entity_id
_entity_poly.type
_entity_poly.pdbx_seq_one_letter_code
_entity_poly.pdbx_strand_id
1 'polypeptide(L)'
;EVGKWARLSITSSWFDINATSIATKDPGHSKTWRADFTPWSEHNTEAFAGLHNKGKRIVLIFDEASAIADKVWEVAEGALTDEGTEIIWIAFGNPTRNTGRFRECFRRFKHRWKCAQIDSRTVEGTNKEQIAKWVEDFGEDSDFVKVRVRGMFPSMSARQFISEADVTGAYGRHLRPEQYNFAAKILTCDPAWEGDDELVIGIRQGLAFRILATLAKNDNDLIVAQRLAMYEDEEKADAVFVDAGYGTGIVSAGQGLGRDWTLVWFAGE
;
A
#
# COMPACT_ATOMS: atom_id res chain seq x y z
N GLU A 1 2.42 -28.32 12.74
CA GLU A 1 2.05 -29.22 11.65
C GLU A 1 3.30 -29.84 10.97
N VAL A 2 4.27 -29.05 10.47
CA VAL A 2 5.47 -29.56 9.77
C VAL A 2 6.23 -30.57 10.62
N GLY A 3 6.47 -30.28 11.89
CA GLY A 3 7.15 -31.19 12.82
C GLY A 3 6.39 -32.51 13.03
N LYS A 4 5.06 -32.51 12.97
CA LYS A 4 4.23 -33.72 13.02
C LYS A 4 4.50 -34.60 11.81
N TRP A 5 4.42 -34.05 10.62
CA TRP A 5 4.65 -34.79 9.38
C TRP A 5 6.09 -35.26 9.24
N ALA A 6 7.06 -34.44 9.66
CA ALA A 6 8.47 -34.84 9.66
C ALA A 6 8.74 -36.06 10.55
N ARG A 7 8.07 -36.16 11.72
CA ARG A 7 8.19 -37.34 12.61
C ARG A 7 7.53 -38.61 12.05
N LEU A 8 6.51 -38.45 11.21
CA LEU A 8 5.83 -39.56 10.54
C LEU A 8 6.54 -40.01 9.26
N SER A 9 7.51 -39.23 8.77
CA SER A 9 8.29 -39.55 7.57
C SER A 9 9.22 -40.73 7.81
N ILE A 10 9.44 -41.56 6.78
CA ILE A 10 10.47 -42.63 6.76
C ILE A 10 11.89 -42.09 6.99
N THR A 11 12.11 -40.80 6.75
CA THR A 11 13.39 -40.11 6.95
C THR A 11 13.52 -39.45 8.33
N SER A 12 12.54 -39.65 9.21
CA SER A 12 12.52 -39.00 10.55
C SER A 12 13.78 -39.25 11.38
N SER A 13 14.39 -40.44 11.23
CA SER A 13 15.64 -40.79 11.92
C SER A 13 16.86 -39.97 11.47
N TRP A 14 16.78 -39.30 10.32
CA TRP A 14 17.88 -38.50 9.76
C TRP A 14 17.92 -37.07 10.31
N PHE A 15 16.85 -36.64 10.95
CA PHE A 15 16.68 -35.25 11.36
C PHE A 15 16.42 -35.09 12.84
N ASP A 16 17.01 -34.05 13.41
CA ASP A 16 16.61 -33.49 14.69
C ASP A 16 15.48 -32.48 14.46
N ILE A 17 14.36 -32.70 15.16
CA ILE A 17 13.14 -31.91 14.99
C ILE A 17 12.86 -31.15 16.28
N ASN A 18 13.12 -29.85 16.28
CA ASN A 18 12.93 -28.92 17.39
C ASN A 18 11.69 -28.05 17.17
N ALA A 19 11.38 -27.20 18.12
CA ALA A 19 10.23 -26.30 18.01
C ALA A 19 10.38 -25.28 16.87
N THR A 20 11.59 -24.83 16.59
CA THR A 20 11.90 -23.77 15.63
C THR A 20 12.78 -24.22 14.47
N SER A 21 13.20 -25.49 14.44
CA SER A 21 14.08 -25.97 13.38
C SER A 21 13.94 -27.47 13.12
N ILE A 22 14.26 -27.87 11.90
CA ILE A 22 14.52 -29.24 11.50
C ILE A 22 15.89 -29.25 10.84
N ALA A 23 16.83 -30.01 11.39
CA ALA A 23 18.19 -30.10 10.88
C ALA A 23 18.66 -31.55 10.73
N THR A 24 19.53 -31.84 9.75
CA THR A 24 20.11 -33.16 9.62
C THR A 24 20.99 -33.49 10.81
N LYS A 25 20.99 -34.75 11.23
CA LYS A 25 21.90 -35.29 12.25
C LYS A 25 23.35 -35.45 11.78
N ASP A 26 23.57 -35.34 10.46
CA ASP A 26 24.91 -35.37 9.90
C ASP A 26 25.69 -34.11 10.31
N PRO A 27 26.76 -34.24 11.13
CA PRO A 27 27.54 -33.11 11.61
C PRO A 27 28.16 -32.27 10.49
N GLY A 28 28.49 -32.89 9.35
CA GLY A 28 29.08 -32.21 8.19
C GLY A 28 28.10 -31.30 7.47
N HIS A 29 26.79 -31.51 7.61
CA HIS A 29 25.76 -30.81 6.89
C HIS A 29 24.72 -30.11 7.78
N SER A 30 24.81 -30.22 9.11
CA SER A 30 23.82 -29.71 10.05
C SER A 30 23.59 -28.19 9.96
N LYS A 31 24.58 -27.44 9.48
CA LYS A 31 24.48 -25.99 9.28
C LYS A 31 23.86 -25.59 7.95
N THR A 32 23.86 -26.48 6.96
CA THR A 32 23.45 -26.17 5.57
C THR A 32 22.27 -27.00 5.08
N TRP A 33 21.98 -28.13 5.69
CA TRP A 33 20.82 -28.97 5.38
C TRP A 33 19.83 -28.93 6.55
N ARG A 34 19.09 -27.82 6.59
CA ARG A 34 18.16 -27.50 7.66
C ARG A 34 17.00 -26.64 7.19
N ALA A 35 15.92 -26.64 7.91
CA ALA A 35 14.82 -25.69 7.80
C ALA A 35 14.65 -24.97 9.13
N ASP A 36 14.59 -23.64 9.10
CA ASP A 36 14.39 -22.81 10.28
C ASP A 36 13.06 -22.06 10.17
N PHE A 37 12.33 -22.00 11.28
CA PHE A 37 11.12 -21.21 11.40
C PHE A 37 11.50 -19.86 12.00
N THR A 38 11.46 -18.83 11.18
CA THR A 38 11.87 -17.49 11.58
C THR A 38 10.62 -16.61 11.75
N PRO A 39 10.27 -16.27 13.01
CA PRO A 39 9.23 -15.27 13.24
C PRO A 39 9.71 -13.92 12.74
N TRP A 40 8.82 -13.16 12.14
CA TRP A 40 9.10 -11.80 11.69
C TRP A 40 8.31 -10.78 12.53
N SER A 41 8.84 -9.58 12.65
CA SER A 41 8.12 -8.41 13.15
C SER A 41 8.68 -7.16 12.49
N GLU A 42 7.93 -6.06 12.50
CA GLU A 42 8.41 -4.76 12.01
C GLU A 42 9.65 -4.28 12.76
N HIS A 43 9.83 -4.74 14.00
CA HIS A 43 10.97 -4.39 14.86
C HIS A 43 12.16 -5.36 14.75
N ASN A 44 12.00 -6.51 14.07
CA ASN A 44 13.06 -7.52 13.89
C ASN A 44 13.12 -7.98 12.43
N THR A 45 13.42 -7.07 11.55
CA THR A 45 13.55 -7.34 10.12
C THR A 45 14.87 -8.03 9.75
N GLU A 46 15.90 -7.89 10.60
CA GLU A 46 17.24 -8.45 10.39
C GLU A 46 17.30 -9.98 10.55
N ALA A 47 16.23 -10.61 11.01
CA ALA A 47 16.16 -12.07 11.16
C ALA A 47 16.44 -12.84 9.85
N PHE A 48 16.28 -12.20 8.71
CA PHE A 48 16.55 -12.76 7.38
C PHE A 48 17.90 -12.34 6.78
N ALA A 49 18.62 -11.40 7.41
CA ALA A 49 19.89 -10.89 6.87
C ALA A 49 21.03 -11.94 6.86
N GLY A 50 20.93 -13.00 7.63
CA GLY A 50 21.93 -14.07 7.73
C GLY A 50 21.70 -15.29 6.84
N LEU A 51 20.80 -15.22 5.86
CA LEU A 51 20.49 -16.33 4.96
C LEU A 51 21.56 -16.47 3.87
N HIS A 52 22.61 -17.25 4.15
CA HIS A 52 23.68 -17.53 3.22
C HIS A 52 23.85 -19.04 3.01
N ASN A 53 23.95 -19.49 1.76
CA ASN A 53 24.22 -20.88 1.42
C ASN A 53 24.95 -20.98 0.07
N LYS A 54 26.12 -20.34 0.02
CA LYS A 54 26.92 -20.19 -1.21
C LYS A 54 27.15 -21.54 -1.92
N GLY A 55 26.82 -21.55 -3.21
CA GLY A 55 26.99 -22.71 -4.09
C GLY A 55 26.01 -23.87 -3.85
N LYS A 56 24.93 -23.64 -3.04
CA LYS A 56 23.90 -24.64 -2.73
C LYS A 56 22.51 -24.07 -3.01
N ARG A 57 21.48 -24.58 -2.32
CA ARG A 57 20.09 -24.16 -2.48
C ARG A 57 19.58 -23.45 -1.23
N ILE A 58 18.84 -22.35 -1.44
CA ILE A 58 18.02 -21.71 -0.41
C ILE A 58 16.55 -21.80 -0.85
N VAL A 59 15.69 -22.28 0.03
CA VAL A 59 14.23 -22.24 -0.14
C VAL A 59 13.69 -21.28 0.90
N LEU A 60 13.09 -20.18 0.44
CA LEU A 60 12.45 -19.19 1.29
C LEU A 60 10.94 -19.32 1.14
N ILE A 61 10.24 -19.51 2.25
CA ILE A 61 8.79 -19.71 2.27
C ILE A 61 8.17 -18.62 3.14
N PHE A 62 7.34 -17.78 2.52
CA PHE A 62 6.52 -16.77 3.19
C PHE A 62 5.09 -17.26 3.30
N ASP A 63 4.69 -17.64 4.51
CA ASP A 63 3.30 -17.93 4.84
C ASP A 63 2.59 -16.66 5.28
N GLU A 64 1.29 -16.54 4.98
CA GLU A 64 0.50 -15.33 5.17
C GLU A 64 1.17 -14.07 4.56
N ALA A 65 1.74 -14.25 3.37
CA ALA A 65 2.65 -13.31 2.72
C ALA A 65 2.08 -11.88 2.56
N SER A 66 0.75 -11.74 2.47
CA SER A 66 0.10 -10.42 2.40
C SER A 66 0.24 -9.61 3.69
N ALA A 67 0.44 -10.26 4.83
CA ALA A 67 0.61 -9.59 6.12
C ALA A 67 2.05 -9.15 6.38
N ILE A 68 3.04 -9.76 5.70
CA ILE A 68 4.47 -9.50 5.92
C ILE A 68 4.81 -8.07 5.48
N ALA A 69 5.47 -7.31 6.35
CA ALA A 69 5.88 -5.93 6.07
C ALA A 69 6.89 -5.88 4.92
N ASP A 70 6.79 -4.85 4.07
CA ASP A 70 7.64 -4.70 2.88
C ASP A 70 9.13 -4.68 3.22
N LYS A 71 9.50 -4.15 4.37
CA LYS A 71 10.88 -4.15 4.86
C LYS A 71 11.47 -5.54 5.02
N VAL A 72 10.67 -6.53 5.44
CA VAL A 72 11.11 -7.94 5.56
C VAL A 72 11.40 -8.53 4.18
N TRP A 73 10.59 -8.20 3.18
CA TRP A 73 10.82 -8.61 1.78
C TRP A 73 12.13 -8.02 1.24
N GLU A 74 12.42 -6.75 1.52
CA GLU A 74 13.66 -6.08 1.10
C GLU A 74 14.89 -6.72 1.72
N VAL A 75 14.87 -6.98 3.04
CA VAL A 75 15.97 -7.63 3.73
C VAL A 75 16.18 -9.05 3.20
N ALA A 76 15.10 -9.81 2.96
CA ALA A 76 15.17 -11.13 2.37
C ALA A 76 15.78 -11.09 0.94
N GLU A 77 15.37 -10.15 0.10
CA GLU A 77 15.99 -9.96 -1.25
C GLU A 77 17.48 -9.66 -1.16
N GLY A 78 17.88 -8.79 -0.22
CA GLY A 78 19.29 -8.46 0.01
C GLY A 78 20.14 -9.67 0.44
N ALA A 79 19.57 -10.58 1.23
CA ALA A 79 20.25 -11.78 1.70
C ALA A 79 20.42 -12.86 0.60
N LEU A 80 19.68 -12.76 -0.51
CA LEU A 80 19.67 -13.75 -1.61
C LEU A 80 20.67 -13.38 -2.74
N THR A 81 21.83 -12.83 -2.40
CA THR A 81 22.81 -12.32 -3.38
C THR A 81 24.06 -13.22 -3.55
N ASP A 82 24.11 -14.36 -2.88
CA ASP A 82 25.26 -15.28 -2.94
C ASP A 82 25.45 -15.87 -4.35
N GLU A 83 26.68 -15.78 -4.86
CA GLU A 83 27.05 -16.32 -6.16
C GLU A 83 26.88 -17.85 -6.21
N GLY A 84 26.31 -18.34 -7.33
CA GLY A 84 26.13 -19.78 -7.56
C GLY A 84 25.09 -20.45 -6.68
N THR A 85 24.27 -19.70 -5.96
CA THR A 85 23.21 -20.24 -5.11
C THR A 85 21.90 -20.36 -5.87
N GLU A 86 21.27 -21.53 -5.83
CA GLU A 86 19.92 -21.73 -6.35
C GLU A 86 18.91 -21.19 -5.34
N ILE A 87 18.09 -20.23 -5.76
CA ILE A 87 17.11 -19.58 -4.91
C ILE A 87 15.70 -19.98 -5.35
N ILE A 88 14.93 -20.57 -4.44
CA ILE A 88 13.52 -20.85 -4.61
C ILE A 88 12.76 -20.02 -3.58
N TRP A 89 11.96 -19.08 -4.04
CA TRP A 89 11.12 -18.25 -3.18
C TRP A 89 9.64 -18.57 -3.42
N ILE A 90 8.95 -18.99 -2.35
CA ILE A 90 7.55 -19.33 -2.34
C ILE A 90 6.83 -18.37 -1.41
N ALA A 91 5.78 -17.73 -1.88
CA ALA A 91 4.96 -16.82 -1.09
C ALA A 91 3.48 -17.16 -1.31
N PHE A 92 2.76 -17.40 -0.24
CA PHE A 92 1.34 -17.72 -0.30
C PHE A 92 0.58 -17.12 0.88
N GLY A 93 -0.72 -16.98 0.73
CA GLY A 93 -1.63 -16.42 1.73
C GLY A 93 -2.86 -15.80 1.09
N ASN A 94 -3.81 -15.44 1.92
CA ASN A 94 -4.96 -14.66 1.48
C ASN A 94 -4.52 -13.24 1.08
N PRO A 95 -4.99 -12.70 -0.06
CA PRO A 95 -4.60 -11.38 -0.55
C PRO A 95 -5.36 -10.27 0.21
N THR A 96 -5.05 -10.10 1.49
CA THR A 96 -5.81 -9.22 2.42
C THR A 96 -5.57 -7.73 2.20
N ARG A 97 -4.52 -7.35 1.45
CA ARG A 97 -4.18 -5.96 1.15
C ARG A 97 -3.97 -5.78 -0.34
N ASN A 98 -4.49 -4.70 -0.92
CA ASN A 98 -4.28 -4.33 -2.32
C ASN A 98 -2.98 -3.53 -2.57
N THR A 99 -2.13 -3.41 -1.56
CA THR A 99 -0.83 -2.76 -1.58
C THR A 99 0.23 -3.66 -0.97
N GLY A 100 1.50 -3.29 -1.09
CA GLY A 100 2.66 -3.99 -0.52
C GLY A 100 3.28 -5.03 -1.45
N ARG A 101 4.43 -5.58 -1.03
CA ARG A 101 5.27 -6.45 -1.87
C ARG A 101 4.57 -7.70 -2.37
N PHE A 102 3.71 -8.33 -1.57
CA PHE A 102 2.92 -9.48 -2.03
C PHE A 102 2.01 -9.12 -3.22
N ARG A 103 1.33 -7.96 -3.14
CA ARG A 103 0.52 -7.45 -4.27
C ARG A 103 1.38 -7.18 -5.50
N GLU A 104 2.56 -6.60 -5.33
CA GLU A 104 3.47 -6.27 -6.42
C GLU A 104 4.01 -7.52 -7.14
N CYS A 105 4.08 -8.69 -6.50
CA CYS A 105 4.38 -9.96 -7.16
C CYS A 105 3.37 -10.31 -8.27
N PHE A 106 2.13 -9.87 -8.13
CA PHE A 106 1.05 -10.07 -9.11
C PHE A 106 0.91 -8.92 -10.12
N ARG A 107 1.60 -7.78 -9.90
CA ARG A 107 1.55 -6.58 -10.74
C ARG A 107 2.92 -6.26 -11.35
N ARG A 108 3.64 -5.32 -10.73
CA ARG A 108 4.92 -4.77 -11.22
C ARG A 108 5.98 -5.84 -11.42
N PHE A 109 6.07 -6.81 -10.50
CA PHE A 109 7.07 -7.87 -10.50
C PHE A 109 6.56 -9.20 -11.07
N LYS A 110 5.39 -9.24 -11.70
CA LYS A 110 4.78 -10.47 -12.24
C LYS A 110 5.73 -11.22 -13.20
N HIS A 111 6.58 -10.51 -13.91
CA HIS A 111 7.58 -11.12 -14.81
C HIS A 111 8.63 -11.97 -14.07
N ARG A 112 8.81 -11.78 -12.76
CA ARG A 112 9.75 -12.52 -11.90
C ARG A 112 9.08 -13.67 -11.13
N TRP A 113 7.73 -13.72 -11.13
CA TRP A 113 6.97 -14.64 -10.30
C TRP A 113 6.04 -15.51 -11.13
N LYS A 114 5.96 -16.80 -10.78
CA LYS A 114 4.89 -17.69 -11.26
C LYS A 114 3.71 -17.53 -10.31
N CYS A 115 2.72 -16.74 -10.74
CA CYS A 115 1.55 -16.43 -9.93
C CYS A 115 0.42 -17.43 -10.19
N ALA A 116 -0.27 -17.83 -9.12
CA ALA A 116 -1.50 -18.61 -9.18
C ALA A 116 -2.56 -17.98 -8.29
N GLN A 117 -3.81 -17.96 -8.75
CA GLN A 117 -4.99 -17.60 -7.99
C GLN A 117 -5.81 -18.86 -7.75
N ILE A 118 -6.25 -19.08 -6.53
CA ILE A 118 -7.00 -20.27 -6.14
C ILE A 118 -8.37 -19.83 -5.61
N ASP A 119 -9.43 -20.30 -6.23
CA ASP A 119 -10.80 -20.16 -5.74
C ASP A 119 -11.12 -21.34 -4.83
N SER A 120 -11.44 -21.08 -3.56
CA SER A 120 -11.74 -22.11 -2.56
C SER A 120 -12.91 -23.03 -2.95
N ARG A 121 -13.79 -22.57 -3.84
CA ARG A 121 -14.90 -23.38 -4.35
C ARG A 121 -14.44 -24.54 -5.23
N THR A 122 -13.27 -24.40 -5.84
CA THR A 122 -12.70 -25.43 -6.73
C THR A 122 -11.76 -26.40 -6.00
N VAL A 123 -11.41 -26.09 -4.76
CA VAL A 123 -10.47 -26.91 -3.97
C VAL A 123 -11.20 -28.04 -3.27
N GLU A 124 -10.68 -29.25 -3.35
CA GLU A 124 -11.17 -30.41 -2.62
C GLU A 124 -10.93 -30.23 -1.10
N GLY A 125 -11.88 -30.70 -0.28
CA GLY A 125 -11.77 -30.60 1.18
C GLY A 125 -12.16 -29.27 1.81
N THR A 126 -12.55 -28.24 1.04
CA THR A 126 -13.11 -27.00 1.60
C THR A 126 -14.58 -27.16 1.96
N ASN A 127 -15.05 -26.41 2.97
CA ASN A 127 -16.46 -26.42 3.38
C ASN A 127 -17.30 -25.57 2.42
N LYS A 128 -17.90 -26.23 1.43
CA LYS A 128 -18.68 -25.59 0.35
C LYS A 128 -19.96 -24.90 0.89
N GLU A 129 -20.60 -25.50 1.90
CA GLU A 129 -21.80 -24.90 2.50
C GLU A 129 -21.49 -23.57 3.20
N GLN A 130 -20.39 -23.54 3.95
CA GLN A 130 -19.98 -22.30 4.61
C GLN A 130 -19.57 -21.22 3.60
N ILE A 131 -18.91 -21.62 2.51
CA ILE A 131 -18.55 -20.71 1.42
C ILE A 131 -19.81 -20.14 0.75
N ALA A 132 -20.81 -20.97 0.50
CA ALA A 132 -22.08 -20.52 -0.10
C ALA A 132 -22.81 -19.50 0.81
N LYS A 133 -22.85 -19.73 2.13
CA LYS A 133 -23.39 -18.77 3.11
C LYS A 133 -22.65 -17.43 3.07
N TRP A 134 -21.32 -17.44 3.02
CA TRP A 134 -20.55 -16.20 2.90
C TRP A 134 -20.87 -15.43 1.62
N VAL A 135 -21.06 -16.12 0.51
CA VAL A 135 -21.44 -15.48 -0.76
C VAL A 135 -22.85 -14.88 -0.67
N GLU A 136 -23.79 -15.57 -0.01
CA GLU A 136 -25.14 -15.10 0.22
C GLU A 136 -25.17 -13.87 1.16
N ASP A 137 -24.43 -13.94 2.27
CA ASP A 137 -24.41 -12.89 3.30
C ASP A 137 -23.71 -11.61 2.83
N PHE A 138 -22.59 -11.73 2.13
CA PHE A 138 -21.71 -10.61 1.79
C PHE A 138 -21.79 -10.19 0.31
N GLY A 139 -22.29 -11.04 -0.55
CA GLY A 139 -22.34 -10.82 -2.00
C GLY A 139 -21.06 -11.26 -2.72
N GLU A 140 -21.22 -11.78 -3.94
CA GLU A 140 -20.13 -12.35 -4.78
C GLU A 140 -18.97 -11.36 -5.01
N ASP A 141 -19.28 -10.06 -5.19
CA ASP A 141 -18.29 -9.02 -5.52
C ASP A 141 -17.77 -8.25 -4.31
N SER A 142 -18.17 -8.63 -3.10
CA SER A 142 -17.64 -8.03 -1.89
C SER A 142 -16.15 -8.33 -1.71
N ASP A 143 -15.41 -7.44 -1.09
CA ASP A 143 -13.99 -7.66 -0.80
C ASP A 143 -13.78 -8.86 0.14
N PHE A 144 -14.75 -9.15 1.01
CA PHE A 144 -14.72 -10.35 1.83
C PHE A 144 -14.70 -11.64 0.97
N VAL A 145 -15.62 -11.78 0.02
CA VAL A 145 -15.70 -12.93 -0.86
C VAL A 145 -14.53 -12.98 -1.83
N LYS A 146 -14.11 -11.85 -2.39
CA LYS A 146 -12.90 -11.76 -3.22
C LYS A 146 -11.68 -12.34 -2.51
N VAL A 147 -11.40 -11.90 -1.29
CA VAL A 147 -10.21 -12.28 -0.53
C VAL A 147 -10.30 -13.71 0.01
N ARG A 148 -11.43 -14.03 0.67
CA ARG A 148 -11.57 -15.29 1.43
C ARG A 148 -11.99 -16.49 0.59
N VAL A 149 -12.68 -16.26 -0.51
CA VAL A 149 -13.23 -17.32 -1.37
C VAL A 149 -12.49 -17.37 -2.70
N ARG A 150 -12.40 -16.27 -3.40
CA ARG A 150 -11.91 -16.22 -4.78
C ARG A 150 -10.39 -16.05 -4.90
N GLY A 151 -9.67 -15.83 -3.78
CA GLY A 151 -8.23 -15.55 -3.80
C GLY A 151 -7.87 -14.33 -4.62
N MET A 152 -8.76 -13.32 -4.66
CA MET A 152 -8.59 -12.07 -5.37
C MET A 152 -8.20 -10.95 -4.39
N PHE A 153 -7.37 -10.04 -4.84
CA PHE A 153 -7.07 -8.84 -4.04
C PHE A 153 -8.32 -7.98 -3.87
N PRO A 154 -8.48 -7.33 -2.70
CA PRO A 154 -9.62 -6.45 -2.47
C PRO A 154 -9.59 -5.25 -3.40
N SER A 155 -10.76 -4.68 -3.65
CA SER A 155 -10.91 -3.48 -4.48
C SER A 155 -10.31 -2.25 -3.81
N MET A 156 -10.38 -2.20 -2.48
CA MET A 156 -9.87 -1.11 -1.66
C MET A 156 -9.05 -1.65 -0.48
N SER A 157 -8.10 -0.87 0.00
CA SER A 157 -7.50 -1.12 1.31
C SER A 157 -8.47 -0.66 2.42
N ALA A 158 -8.34 -1.21 3.63
CA ALA A 158 -9.19 -0.83 4.77
C ALA A 158 -9.11 0.68 5.13
N ARG A 159 -8.12 1.40 4.62
CA ARG A 159 -7.90 2.84 4.85
C ARG A 159 -8.08 3.67 3.58
N GLN A 160 -8.52 3.08 2.48
CA GLN A 160 -8.68 3.77 1.19
C GLN A 160 -10.10 4.31 1.08
N PHE A 161 -10.23 5.61 0.87
CA PHE A 161 -11.53 6.28 0.71
C PHE A 161 -12.06 6.17 -0.72
N ILE A 162 -11.18 6.16 -1.72
CA ILE A 162 -11.52 6.08 -3.15
C ILE A 162 -10.89 4.82 -3.74
N SER A 163 -11.68 3.99 -4.43
CA SER A 163 -11.17 2.77 -5.04
C SER A 163 -10.33 3.04 -6.31
N GLU A 164 -9.43 2.10 -6.65
CA GLU A 164 -8.68 2.16 -7.92
C GLU A 164 -9.63 2.16 -9.14
N ALA A 165 -10.77 1.48 -9.02
CA ALA A 165 -11.79 1.45 -10.07
C ALA A 165 -12.45 2.83 -10.27
N ASP A 166 -12.72 3.56 -9.19
CA ASP A 166 -13.27 4.91 -9.25
C ASP A 166 -12.26 5.88 -9.88
N VAL A 167 -11.00 5.81 -9.47
CA VAL A 167 -9.92 6.61 -10.06
C VAL A 167 -9.78 6.31 -11.55
N THR A 168 -9.69 5.03 -11.91
CA THR A 168 -9.57 4.61 -13.32
C THR A 168 -10.79 5.02 -14.13
N GLY A 169 -11.99 4.87 -13.56
CA GLY A 169 -13.24 5.30 -14.18
C GLY A 169 -13.37 6.82 -14.35
N ALA A 170 -12.61 7.61 -13.60
CA ALA A 170 -12.56 9.06 -13.72
C ALA A 170 -11.64 9.55 -14.85
N TYR A 171 -10.66 8.72 -15.28
CA TYR A 171 -9.76 9.10 -16.36
C TYR A 171 -10.53 9.35 -17.67
N GLY A 172 -10.16 10.43 -18.36
CA GLY A 172 -10.77 10.80 -19.64
C GLY A 172 -12.17 11.40 -19.54
N ARG A 173 -12.71 11.60 -18.35
CA ARG A 173 -13.98 12.32 -18.15
C ARG A 173 -13.75 13.82 -18.20
N HIS A 174 -13.68 14.36 -19.39
CA HIS A 174 -13.58 15.82 -19.60
C HIS A 174 -14.95 16.44 -19.53
N LEU A 175 -15.13 17.37 -18.59
CA LEU A 175 -16.34 18.19 -18.50
C LEU A 175 -16.29 19.30 -19.56
N ARG A 176 -17.41 19.56 -20.23
CA ARG A 176 -17.52 20.73 -21.09
C ARG A 176 -17.79 21.98 -20.25
N PRO A 177 -17.34 23.15 -20.65
CA PRO A 177 -17.53 24.39 -19.90
C PRO A 177 -18.99 24.66 -19.48
N GLU A 178 -19.95 24.30 -20.31
CA GLU A 178 -21.39 24.48 -20.06
C GLU A 178 -21.88 23.65 -18.86
N GLN A 179 -21.13 22.63 -18.47
CA GLN A 179 -21.49 21.76 -17.35
C GLN A 179 -21.02 22.30 -15.99
N TYR A 180 -20.15 23.33 -15.94
CA TYR A 180 -19.63 23.86 -14.71
C TYR A 180 -19.51 25.41 -14.66
N ASN A 181 -19.51 26.13 -15.79
CA ASN A 181 -19.26 27.56 -15.84
C ASN A 181 -20.33 28.43 -15.16
N PHE A 182 -21.48 27.84 -14.85
CA PHE A 182 -22.55 28.50 -14.09
C PHE A 182 -22.31 28.55 -12.59
N ALA A 183 -21.36 27.72 -12.09
CA ALA A 183 -21.03 27.60 -10.66
C ALA A 183 -20.03 28.67 -10.26
N ALA A 184 -20.03 29.01 -8.96
CA ALA A 184 -19.04 29.91 -8.36
C ALA A 184 -17.62 29.35 -8.52
N LYS A 185 -16.66 30.26 -8.75
CA LYS A 185 -15.24 29.97 -8.79
C LYS A 185 -14.66 30.06 -7.38
N ILE A 186 -14.14 28.97 -6.90
CA ILE A 186 -13.58 28.85 -5.57
C ILE A 186 -12.07 28.60 -5.69
N LEU A 187 -11.29 29.55 -5.23
CA LEU A 187 -9.83 29.41 -5.11
C LEU A 187 -9.49 28.71 -3.81
N THR A 188 -8.54 27.78 -3.86
CA THR A 188 -8.10 27.02 -2.68
C THR A 188 -6.59 27.10 -2.55
N CYS A 189 -6.10 27.17 -1.31
CA CYS A 189 -4.68 27.12 -0.99
C CYS A 189 -4.45 26.06 0.09
N ASP A 190 -3.57 25.13 -0.22
CA ASP A 190 -3.03 24.13 0.70
C ASP A 190 -1.57 24.48 0.97
N PRO A 191 -1.26 25.16 2.09
CA PRO A 191 0.09 25.61 2.40
C PRO A 191 0.94 24.44 2.91
N ALA A 192 2.21 24.41 2.52
CA ALA A 192 3.22 23.49 3.06
C ALA A 192 4.31 24.27 3.78
N TRP A 193 4.66 23.85 5.01
CA TRP A 193 5.65 24.51 5.85
C TRP A 193 6.92 23.68 6.04
N GLU A 194 6.78 22.38 6.31
CA GLU A 194 7.88 21.47 6.59
C GLU A 194 7.80 20.19 5.73
N GLY A 195 8.92 19.50 5.61
CA GLY A 195 9.01 18.23 4.87
C GLY A 195 9.22 18.44 3.36
N ASP A 196 8.85 17.40 2.60
CA ASP A 196 8.97 17.34 1.14
C ASP A 196 7.68 17.77 0.42
N ASP A 197 6.68 18.26 1.18
CA ASP A 197 5.41 18.68 0.64
C ASP A 197 5.53 20.03 -0.08
N GLU A 198 4.68 20.22 -1.10
CA GLU A 198 4.60 21.45 -1.89
C GLU A 198 3.33 22.23 -1.54
N LEU A 199 3.43 23.57 -1.56
CA LEU A 199 2.28 24.44 -1.47
C LEU A 199 1.50 24.39 -2.79
N VAL A 200 0.19 24.13 -2.72
CA VAL A 200 -0.67 24.00 -3.89
C VAL A 200 -1.77 25.07 -3.88
N ILE A 201 -1.90 25.78 -5.01
CA ILE A 201 -3.02 26.68 -5.27
C ILE A 201 -3.86 26.08 -6.38
N GLY A 202 -5.14 25.87 -6.11
CA GLY A 202 -6.09 25.29 -7.05
C GLY A 202 -7.35 26.12 -7.18
N ILE A 203 -8.09 25.92 -8.29
CA ILE A 203 -9.41 26.53 -8.50
C ILE A 203 -10.42 25.46 -8.83
N ARG A 204 -11.57 25.54 -8.17
CA ARG A 204 -12.75 24.72 -8.42
C ARG A 204 -13.88 25.57 -9.01
N GLN A 205 -14.53 25.05 -10.02
CA GLN A 205 -15.80 25.61 -10.53
C GLN A 205 -16.77 24.46 -10.77
N GLY A 206 -17.82 24.35 -9.97
CA GLY A 206 -18.73 23.22 -10.01
C GLY A 206 -18.01 21.88 -9.79
N LEU A 207 -18.06 20.98 -10.76
CA LEU A 207 -17.37 19.69 -10.74
C LEU A 207 -15.96 19.72 -11.36
N ALA A 208 -15.55 20.84 -11.94
CA ALA A 208 -14.21 21.00 -12.50
C ALA A 208 -13.24 21.54 -11.45
N PHE A 209 -12.04 20.95 -11.39
CA PHE A 209 -10.93 21.41 -10.56
C PHE A 209 -9.65 21.41 -11.39
N ARG A 210 -8.83 22.44 -11.23
CA ARG A 210 -7.48 22.49 -11.80
C ARG A 210 -6.48 23.11 -10.83
N ILE A 211 -5.26 22.63 -10.87
CA ILE A 211 -4.14 23.23 -10.16
C ILE A 211 -3.65 24.43 -10.95
N LEU A 212 -3.52 25.59 -10.30
CA LEU A 212 -3.00 26.82 -10.87
C LEU A 212 -1.50 26.92 -10.65
N ALA A 213 -1.04 26.55 -9.47
CA ALA A 213 0.37 26.57 -9.10
C ALA A 213 0.70 25.49 -8.08
N THR A 214 1.88 24.91 -8.24
CA THR A 214 2.57 24.12 -7.25
C THR A 214 3.88 24.83 -6.96
N LEU A 215 4.11 25.20 -5.70
CA LEU A 215 5.23 26.00 -5.26
C LEU A 215 6.02 25.23 -4.22
N ALA A 216 7.35 25.39 -4.24
CA ALA A 216 8.14 24.96 -3.11
C ALA A 216 7.62 25.63 -1.83
N LYS A 217 7.70 24.91 -0.71
CA LYS A 217 7.33 25.45 0.60
C LYS A 217 7.92 26.84 0.80
N ASN A 218 7.15 27.73 1.38
CA ASN A 218 7.57 29.09 1.60
C ASN A 218 7.16 29.51 3.03
N ASP A 219 8.12 29.97 3.79
CA ASP A 219 7.97 30.46 5.16
C ASP A 219 7.53 31.94 5.24
N ASN A 220 7.35 32.59 4.09
CA ASN A 220 6.90 33.98 4.00
C ASN A 220 5.42 34.06 3.59
N ASP A 221 4.57 34.15 4.59
CA ASP A 221 3.12 34.26 4.41
C ASP A 221 2.69 35.42 3.51
N LEU A 222 3.42 36.52 3.53
CA LEU A 222 3.11 37.68 2.69
C LEU A 222 3.32 37.39 1.20
N ILE A 223 4.39 36.67 0.85
CA ILE A 223 4.66 36.30 -0.55
C ILE A 223 3.55 35.33 -1.05
N VAL A 224 3.16 34.38 -0.21
CA VAL A 224 2.07 33.45 -0.54
C VAL A 224 0.76 34.22 -0.69
N ALA A 225 0.44 35.12 0.24
CA ALA A 225 -0.76 35.95 0.19
C ALA A 225 -0.80 36.83 -1.08
N GLN A 226 0.30 37.45 -1.46
CA GLN A 226 0.37 38.24 -2.71
C GLN A 226 0.12 37.40 -3.95
N ARG A 227 0.67 36.17 -3.98
CA ARG A 227 0.45 35.25 -5.10
C ARG A 227 -1.00 34.75 -5.15
N LEU A 228 -1.58 34.45 -4.00
CA LEU A 228 -2.98 34.05 -3.89
C LEU A 228 -3.91 35.17 -4.34
N ALA A 229 -3.65 36.42 -3.92
CA ALA A 229 -4.40 37.60 -4.37
C ALA A 229 -4.30 37.82 -5.90
N MET A 230 -3.13 37.59 -6.48
CA MET A 230 -2.95 37.66 -7.93
C MET A 230 -3.86 36.65 -8.65
N TYR A 231 -3.87 35.39 -8.21
CA TYR A 231 -4.74 34.38 -8.81
C TYR A 231 -6.23 34.64 -8.55
N GLU A 232 -6.61 35.19 -7.39
CA GLU A 232 -7.97 35.61 -7.10
C GLU A 232 -8.47 36.64 -8.14
N ASP A 233 -7.62 37.63 -8.45
CA ASP A 233 -7.94 38.68 -9.42
C ASP A 233 -7.95 38.15 -10.88
N GLU A 234 -6.93 37.37 -11.26
CA GLU A 234 -6.83 36.80 -12.63
C GLU A 234 -7.99 35.87 -12.96
N GLU A 235 -8.31 34.98 -12.04
CA GLU A 235 -9.38 34.01 -12.20
C GLU A 235 -10.78 34.59 -11.92
N LYS A 236 -10.84 35.76 -11.28
CA LYS A 236 -12.09 36.38 -10.78
C LYS A 236 -12.82 35.41 -9.86
N ALA A 237 -12.12 34.95 -8.82
CA ALA A 237 -12.68 33.99 -7.88
C ALA A 237 -13.74 34.64 -7.00
N ASP A 238 -14.83 33.94 -6.77
CA ASP A 238 -15.95 34.39 -5.93
C ASP A 238 -15.68 34.17 -4.43
N ALA A 239 -14.80 33.23 -4.11
CA ALA A 239 -14.37 32.95 -2.73
C ALA A 239 -12.99 32.31 -2.73
N VAL A 240 -12.27 32.50 -1.60
CA VAL A 240 -10.94 31.90 -1.36
C VAL A 240 -10.97 31.17 -0.04
N PHE A 241 -10.53 29.91 -0.06
CA PHE A 241 -10.38 29.05 1.11
C PHE A 241 -8.92 28.63 1.29
N VAL A 242 -8.42 28.75 2.51
CA VAL A 242 -7.05 28.39 2.87
C VAL A 242 -7.09 27.36 3.98
N ASP A 243 -6.34 26.27 3.85
CA ASP A 243 -6.21 25.29 4.93
C ASP A 243 -5.59 25.94 6.17
N ALA A 244 -6.25 25.74 7.32
CA ALA A 244 -5.91 26.39 8.57
C ALA A 244 -4.62 25.86 9.22
N GLY A 245 -4.12 24.68 8.84
CA GLY A 245 -2.93 24.07 9.41
C GLY A 245 -1.73 25.05 9.42
N TYR A 246 -1.39 25.58 8.26
CA TYR A 246 -0.34 26.59 8.09
C TYR A 246 -0.85 27.87 7.41
N GLY A 247 -2.14 28.03 7.23
CA GLY A 247 -2.73 29.13 6.47
C GLY A 247 -3.11 30.36 7.29
N THR A 248 -3.03 30.30 8.62
CA THR A 248 -3.45 31.43 9.50
C THR A 248 -2.68 32.72 9.21
N GLY A 249 -1.37 32.63 9.02
CA GLY A 249 -0.52 33.76 8.67
C GLY A 249 -0.81 34.30 7.26
N ILE A 250 -1.08 33.40 6.30
CA ILE A 250 -1.43 33.78 4.92
C ILE A 250 -2.75 34.55 4.90
N VAL A 251 -3.78 34.11 5.61
CA VAL A 251 -5.08 34.80 5.70
C VAL A 251 -4.91 36.15 6.41
N SER A 252 -4.11 36.21 7.48
CA SER A 252 -3.81 37.47 8.16
C SER A 252 -3.07 38.50 7.24
N ALA A 253 -2.12 38.02 6.43
CA ALA A 253 -1.46 38.85 5.43
C ALA A 253 -2.44 39.29 4.33
N GLY A 254 -3.35 38.38 3.91
CA GLY A 254 -4.42 38.70 2.96
C GLY A 254 -5.36 39.81 3.44
N GLN A 255 -5.72 39.80 4.73
CA GLN A 255 -6.51 40.89 5.34
C GLN A 255 -5.76 42.22 5.26
N GLY A 256 -4.44 42.20 5.47
CA GLY A 256 -3.61 43.38 5.26
C GLY A 256 -3.59 43.89 3.80
N LEU A 257 -3.88 43.04 2.83
CA LEU A 257 -4.06 43.38 1.41
C LEU A 257 -5.51 43.73 1.05
N GLY A 258 -6.40 43.80 2.03
CA GLY A 258 -7.84 44.10 1.82
C GLY A 258 -8.65 42.87 1.29
N ARG A 259 -8.17 41.66 1.51
CA ARG A 259 -8.85 40.42 1.07
C ARG A 259 -9.65 39.81 2.22
N ASP A 260 -10.74 39.12 1.89
CA ASP A 260 -11.62 38.42 2.82
C ASP A 260 -11.61 36.91 2.52
N TRP A 261 -10.57 36.24 3.03
CA TRP A 261 -10.35 34.79 2.82
C TRP A 261 -10.79 33.98 4.04
N THR A 262 -11.30 32.79 3.77
CA THR A 262 -11.81 31.89 4.80
C THR A 262 -10.81 30.77 5.14
N LEU A 263 -10.51 30.59 6.43
CA LEU A 263 -9.78 29.43 6.93
C LEU A 263 -10.68 28.19 6.98
N VAL A 264 -10.15 27.05 6.55
CA VAL A 264 -10.84 25.75 6.61
C VAL A 264 -10.11 24.85 7.60
N TRP A 265 -10.83 24.40 8.62
CA TRP A 265 -10.35 23.52 9.67
C TRP A 265 -10.82 22.08 9.41
N PHE A 266 -9.90 21.16 9.12
CA PHE A 266 -10.22 19.75 8.88
C PHE A 266 -10.34 18.91 10.16
N ALA A 267 -9.83 19.39 11.27
CA ALA A 267 -9.88 18.76 12.58
C ALA A 267 -10.82 19.49 13.57
N GLY A 268 -11.87 20.12 13.07
CA GLY A 268 -12.90 20.73 13.90
C GLY A 268 -13.78 19.67 14.56
N GLU A 269 -14.15 19.91 15.85
CA GLU A 269 -15.14 19.15 16.58
C GLU A 269 -16.52 19.16 15.89
#